data_1c4c5431a017d0098d7eedf01f2fb837
#
_entry.id   1c4c5431a017d0098d7eedf01f2fb837
#
_cell.length_a   1.000
_cell.length_b   1.000
_cell.length_c   1.000
_cell.angle_alpha   90.00
_cell.angle_beta   90.00
_cell.angle_gamma   90.00
#
_symmetry.space_group_name_H-M   'P 1'
#
loop_
_entity.id
_entity.type
_entity.pdbx_description
1 polymer ?
#
loop_
_entity_poly.entity_id
_entity_poly.type
_entity_poly.pdbx_seq_one_letter_code
_entity_poly.pdbx_strand_id
1 'polypeptide(L)'
;MAVGALVEVLTRNENKIDAGKNTTAGMMNNSLTSANPTAEKIAPYVLLGMTAVTGLVDAVSFLSLGSVFTANMTGNILILAFATARVSGLSVARSSTALIAFVMGAILGGRITARASADSRIRFAAQAFLLEVVFLSAASFCSIGYRSDLLEHSLQPLVLIAFTGLAMGTRNAAVRKLAIPDLTTTVLTLTVTGIAADSSLANGNNPRLARRVGSVLAIFFGAAFGAVVIRYSISAALALATAISVACSAALFRSLRTSDKL
;
A
#
# COMPACT_ATOMS: atom_id res chain seq x y z
N MET A 1 -21.16 -51.86 11.87
CA MET A 1 -20.06 -51.92 10.88
C MET A 1 -19.89 -50.62 10.06
N ALA A 2 -20.94 -49.97 9.58
CA ALA A 2 -20.79 -48.76 8.74
C ALA A 2 -20.15 -47.52 9.44
N VAL A 3 -20.44 -47.30 10.73
CA VAL A 3 -19.92 -46.17 11.48
C VAL A 3 -18.41 -46.27 11.73
N GLY A 4 -17.89 -47.50 11.98
CA GLY A 4 -16.46 -47.75 12.16
C GLY A 4 -15.64 -47.46 10.89
N ALA A 5 -16.15 -47.86 9.74
CA ALA A 5 -15.50 -47.61 8.45
C ALA A 5 -15.48 -46.09 8.09
N LEU A 6 -16.52 -45.35 8.48
CA LEU A 6 -16.58 -43.88 8.24
C LEU A 6 -15.57 -43.15 9.14
N VAL A 7 -15.44 -43.53 10.39
CA VAL A 7 -14.46 -42.95 11.33
C VAL A 7 -13.03 -43.25 10.86
N GLU A 8 -12.76 -44.44 10.36
CA GLU A 8 -11.42 -44.81 9.86
C GLU A 8 -11.05 -44.06 8.57
N VAL A 9 -12.02 -43.77 7.68
CA VAL A 9 -11.81 -42.95 6.49
C VAL A 9 -11.60 -41.47 6.83
N LEU A 10 -12.33 -40.95 7.83
CA LEU A 10 -12.14 -39.56 8.29
C LEU A 10 -10.79 -39.36 8.98
N THR A 11 -10.38 -40.26 9.89
CA THR A 11 -9.07 -40.16 10.55
C THR A 11 -7.91 -40.35 9.57
N ARG A 12 -8.08 -41.19 8.54
CA ARG A 12 -7.06 -41.37 7.50
C ARG A 12 -6.93 -40.13 6.61
N ASN A 13 -8.04 -39.43 6.38
CA ASN A 13 -8.03 -38.15 5.64
C ASN A 13 -7.41 -37.01 6.47
N GLU A 14 -7.70 -36.91 7.75
CA GLU A 14 -7.07 -35.93 8.65
C GLU A 14 -5.56 -36.14 8.74
N ASN A 15 -5.07 -37.35 8.89
CA ASN A 15 -3.64 -37.65 8.90
C ASN A 15 -2.95 -37.34 7.56
N LYS A 16 -3.63 -37.48 6.41
CA LYS A 16 -3.10 -37.05 5.11
C LYS A 16 -3.07 -35.54 4.96
N ILE A 17 -4.06 -34.82 5.49
CA ILE A 17 -4.12 -33.37 5.48
C ILE A 17 -3.02 -32.76 6.37
N ASP A 18 -2.77 -33.36 7.55
CA ASP A 18 -1.74 -32.88 8.47
C ASP A 18 -0.32 -33.22 7.99
N ALA A 19 -0.11 -34.39 7.37
CA ALA A 19 1.14 -34.70 6.69
C ALA A 19 1.41 -33.76 5.51
N GLY A 20 0.38 -33.41 4.73
CA GLY A 20 0.46 -32.41 3.66
C GLY A 20 0.78 -31.00 4.20
N LYS A 21 0.16 -30.58 5.30
CA LYS A 21 0.44 -29.28 5.96
C LYS A 21 1.87 -29.20 6.49
N ASN A 22 2.38 -30.25 7.11
CA ASN A 22 3.75 -30.29 7.63
C ASN A 22 4.79 -30.28 6.50
N THR A 23 4.51 -30.96 5.38
CA THR A 23 5.38 -30.93 4.20
C THR A 23 5.35 -29.55 3.52
N THR A 24 4.16 -28.94 3.42
CA THR A 24 3.99 -27.58 2.86
C THR A 24 4.59 -26.52 3.77
N ALA A 25 4.46 -26.66 5.09
CA ALA A 25 5.09 -25.76 6.07
C ALA A 25 6.62 -25.89 6.05
N GLY A 26 7.15 -27.12 5.91
CA GLY A 26 8.60 -27.35 5.73
C GLY A 26 9.13 -26.81 4.41
N MET A 27 8.38 -26.93 3.32
CA MET A 27 8.72 -26.32 2.02
C MET A 27 8.59 -24.80 2.04
N MET A 28 7.59 -24.24 2.73
CA MET A 28 7.46 -22.81 2.95
C MET A 28 8.58 -22.23 3.82
N ASN A 29 9.05 -22.96 4.81
CA ASN A 29 10.16 -22.51 5.67
C ASN A 29 11.51 -22.55 4.93
N ASN A 30 11.72 -23.51 4.02
CA ASN A 30 12.92 -23.58 3.16
C ASN A 30 12.88 -22.60 1.98
N SER A 31 11.70 -22.07 1.58
CA SER A 31 11.59 -21.05 0.54
C SER A 31 11.81 -19.62 1.06
N LEU A 32 12.07 -19.45 2.37
CA LEU A 32 12.28 -18.15 3.02
C LEU A 32 13.75 -17.74 3.11
N THR A 33 14.69 -18.53 2.60
CA THR A 33 16.05 -18.04 2.33
C THR A 33 16.02 -17.23 1.04
N SER A 34 15.71 -15.94 1.15
CA SER A 34 15.75 -15.06 -0.01
C SER A 34 17.18 -14.91 -0.50
N ALA A 35 17.31 -14.79 -1.82
CA ALA A 35 18.60 -14.50 -2.47
C ALA A 35 19.22 -13.16 -1.99
N ASN A 36 18.52 -12.37 -1.14
CA ASN A 36 18.98 -11.08 -0.68
C ASN A 36 18.56 -10.74 0.78
N PRO A 37 19.31 -11.23 1.78
CA PRO A 37 18.99 -11.02 3.20
C PRO A 37 19.06 -9.55 3.62
N THR A 38 19.88 -8.72 2.97
CA THR A 38 19.99 -7.29 3.28
C THR A 38 18.72 -6.54 2.84
N ALA A 39 18.20 -6.85 1.67
CA ALA A 39 16.98 -6.24 1.16
C ALA A 39 15.75 -6.63 2.01
N GLU A 40 15.67 -7.87 2.49
CA GLU A 40 14.60 -8.29 3.40
C GLU A 40 14.60 -7.55 4.74
N LYS A 41 15.78 -7.26 5.29
CA LYS A 41 15.91 -6.48 6.54
C LYS A 41 15.48 -5.03 6.36
N ILE A 42 15.72 -4.44 5.20
CA ILE A 42 15.42 -3.03 4.91
C ILE A 42 13.97 -2.83 4.45
N ALA A 43 13.38 -3.81 3.77
CA ALA A 43 12.03 -3.70 3.20
C ALA A 43 10.95 -3.22 4.20
N PRO A 44 10.88 -3.67 5.47
CA PRO A 44 9.90 -3.15 6.42
C PRO A 44 10.03 -1.64 6.68
N TYR A 45 11.24 -1.11 6.78
CA TYR A 45 11.48 0.32 7.00
C TYR A 45 11.12 1.15 5.76
N VAL A 46 11.44 0.64 4.57
CA VAL A 46 11.01 1.23 3.30
C VAL A 46 9.47 1.30 3.24
N LEU A 47 8.78 0.23 3.59
CA LEU A 47 7.32 0.21 3.59
C LEU A 47 6.71 1.14 4.65
N LEU A 48 7.33 1.34 5.80
CA LEU A 48 6.90 2.36 6.77
C LEU A 48 7.05 3.77 6.19
N GLY A 49 8.16 4.08 5.53
CA GLY A 49 8.32 5.34 4.81
C GLY A 49 7.25 5.54 3.72
N MET A 50 6.98 4.50 2.94
CA MET A 50 5.91 4.51 1.92
C MET A 50 4.51 4.65 2.55
N THR A 51 4.30 4.14 3.77
CA THR A 51 3.04 4.33 4.51
C THR A 51 2.87 5.80 4.93
N ALA A 52 3.94 6.49 5.33
CA ALA A 52 3.88 7.92 5.59
C ALA A 52 3.56 8.73 4.32
N VAL A 53 4.14 8.34 3.17
CA VAL A 53 3.76 8.92 1.87
C VAL A 53 2.28 8.72 1.56
N THR A 54 1.69 7.55 1.89
CA THR A 54 0.25 7.32 1.74
C THR A 54 -0.56 8.37 2.49
N GLY A 55 -0.25 8.58 3.77
CA GLY A 55 -0.95 9.58 4.59
C GLY A 55 -0.82 11.00 4.02
N LEU A 56 0.40 11.36 3.57
CA LEU A 56 0.66 12.68 3.00
C LEU A 56 -0.13 12.90 1.68
N VAL A 57 -0.13 11.91 0.78
CA VAL A 57 -0.85 11.99 -0.50
C VAL A 57 -2.36 12.00 -0.29
N ASP A 58 -2.88 11.20 0.64
CA ASP A 58 -4.31 11.22 0.99
C ASP A 58 -4.71 12.55 1.67
N ALA A 59 -3.82 13.18 2.45
CA ALA A 59 -4.07 14.52 2.97
C ALA A 59 -4.18 15.55 1.83
N VAL A 60 -3.28 15.52 0.83
CA VAL A 60 -3.36 16.38 -0.36
C VAL A 60 -4.66 16.17 -1.10
N SER A 61 -5.01 14.93 -1.42
CA SER A 61 -6.19 14.64 -2.22
C SER A 61 -7.49 14.97 -1.49
N PHE A 62 -7.57 14.72 -0.19
CA PHE A 62 -8.77 15.00 0.60
C PHE A 62 -8.95 16.48 0.89
N LEU A 63 -7.90 17.17 1.32
CA LEU A 63 -7.99 18.57 1.76
C LEU A 63 -7.96 19.59 0.60
N SER A 64 -7.38 19.21 -0.55
CA SER A 64 -7.12 20.18 -1.61
C SER A 64 -7.68 19.82 -2.98
N LEU A 65 -8.01 18.53 -3.24
CA LEU A 65 -8.51 18.09 -4.53
C LEU A 65 -10.01 17.73 -4.52
N GLY A 66 -10.72 18.10 -3.46
CA GLY A 66 -12.18 17.98 -3.38
C GLY A 66 -12.67 16.71 -2.72
N SER A 67 -12.17 16.45 -1.52
CA SER A 67 -12.64 15.41 -0.60
C SER A 67 -12.63 14.01 -1.20
N VAL A 68 -11.56 13.65 -1.93
CA VAL A 68 -11.34 12.30 -2.48
C VAL A 68 -10.08 11.70 -1.87
N PHE A 69 -10.03 10.38 -1.80
CA PHE A 69 -8.81 9.65 -1.48
C PHE A 69 -8.19 9.07 -2.75
N THR A 70 -6.87 9.01 -2.83
CA THR A 70 -6.17 8.38 -3.95
C THR A 70 -5.46 7.08 -3.55
N ALA A 71 -5.36 6.80 -2.26
CA ALA A 71 -4.85 5.55 -1.72
C ALA A 71 -5.92 4.73 -0.96
N ASN A 72 -6.86 5.37 -0.26
CA ASN A 72 -7.91 4.71 0.52
C ASN A 72 -9.19 4.50 -0.32
N MET A 73 -9.22 3.41 -1.10
CA MET A 73 -10.33 3.16 -2.02
C MET A 73 -11.66 2.80 -1.33
N THR A 74 -11.64 2.23 -0.13
CA THR A 74 -12.88 1.96 0.63
C THR A 74 -13.61 3.25 0.95
N GLY A 75 -12.88 4.26 1.47
CA GLY A 75 -13.45 5.58 1.71
C GLY A 75 -13.93 6.24 0.41
N ASN A 76 -13.18 6.07 -0.67
CA ASN A 76 -13.51 6.67 -1.95
C ASN A 76 -14.79 6.07 -2.61
N ILE A 77 -15.05 4.78 -2.41
CA ILE A 77 -16.33 4.15 -2.83
C ILE A 77 -17.51 4.78 -2.07
N LEU A 78 -17.38 5.01 -0.77
CA LEU A 78 -18.43 5.66 0.02
C LEU A 78 -18.65 7.11 -0.43
N ILE A 79 -17.58 7.87 -0.67
CA ILE A 79 -17.64 9.24 -1.18
C ILE A 79 -18.34 9.27 -2.55
N LEU A 80 -18.03 8.32 -3.44
CA LEU A 80 -18.69 8.18 -4.73
C LEU A 80 -20.20 7.93 -4.57
N ALA A 81 -20.59 7.03 -3.66
CA ALA A 81 -22.01 6.76 -3.38
C ALA A 81 -22.73 8.00 -2.86
N PHE A 82 -22.09 8.75 -1.95
CA PHE A 82 -22.65 10.02 -1.45
C PHE A 82 -22.75 11.10 -2.56
N ALA A 83 -21.76 11.18 -3.42
CA ALA A 83 -21.77 12.10 -4.56
C ALA A 83 -22.89 11.77 -5.57
N THR A 84 -23.18 10.47 -5.81
CA THR A 84 -24.32 10.05 -6.64
C THR A 84 -25.67 10.44 -6.01
N ALA A 85 -25.73 10.44 -4.68
CA ALA A 85 -26.90 10.92 -3.91
C ALA A 85 -26.95 12.47 -3.81
N ARG A 86 -26.06 13.19 -4.55
CA ARG A 86 -26.00 14.66 -4.61
C ARG A 86 -25.70 15.35 -3.28
N VAL A 87 -24.93 14.70 -2.40
CA VAL A 87 -24.41 15.36 -1.20
C VAL A 87 -23.48 16.51 -1.64
N SER A 88 -23.73 17.71 -1.10
CA SER A 88 -23.00 18.92 -1.44
C SER A 88 -21.49 18.78 -1.17
N GLY A 89 -20.66 19.40 -2.02
CA GLY A 89 -19.20 19.39 -1.88
C GLY A 89 -18.51 18.13 -2.38
N LEU A 90 -19.26 17.06 -2.75
CA LEU A 90 -18.70 15.81 -3.29
C LEU A 90 -18.93 15.74 -4.82
N SER A 91 -17.99 15.13 -5.52
CA SER A 91 -18.02 15.05 -7.00
C SER A 91 -17.88 13.61 -7.49
N VAL A 92 -18.87 13.19 -8.29
CA VAL A 92 -18.82 11.91 -8.99
C VAL A 92 -17.59 11.81 -9.89
N ALA A 93 -17.28 12.89 -10.64
CA ALA A 93 -16.15 12.92 -11.55
C ALA A 93 -14.81 12.72 -10.82
N ARG A 94 -14.58 13.44 -9.70
CA ARG A 94 -13.35 13.31 -8.91
C ARG A 94 -13.18 11.92 -8.31
N SER A 95 -14.23 11.38 -7.68
CA SER A 95 -14.19 10.04 -7.07
C SER A 95 -14.03 8.93 -8.12
N SER A 96 -14.71 9.04 -9.26
CA SER A 96 -14.56 8.08 -10.36
C SER A 96 -13.16 8.13 -10.96
N THR A 97 -12.59 9.33 -11.16
CA THR A 97 -11.21 9.50 -11.63
C THR A 97 -10.23 8.84 -10.68
N ALA A 98 -10.38 9.03 -9.37
CA ALA A 98 -9.51 8.40 -8.37
C ALA A 98 -9.59 6.86 -8.42
N LEU A 99 -10.79 6.29 -8.50
CA LEU A 99 -10.99 4.84 -8.59
C LEU A 99 -10.41 4.27 -9.88
N ILE A 100 -10.71 4.88 -11.03
CA ILE A 100 -10.23 4.40 -12.35
C ILE A 100 -8.71 4.49 -12.40
N ALA A 101 -8.12 5.62 -12.00
CA ALA A 101 -6.68 5.81 -11.98
C ALA A 101 -5.97 4.81 -11.05
N PHE A 102 -6.52 4.58 -9.86
CA PHE A 102 -6.00 3.58 -8.94
C PHE A 102 -6.04 2.16 -9.53
N VAL A 103 -7.16 1.76 -10.15
CA VAL A 103 -7.28 0.45 -10.80
C VAL A 103 -6.27 0.31 -11.95
N MET A 104 -6.12 1.33 -12.79
CA MET A 104 -5.12 1.34 -13.86
C MET A 104 -3.70 1.24 -13.32
N GLY A 105 -3.37 2.00 -12.27
CA GLY A 105 -2.10 1.91 -11.57
C GLY A 105 -1.87 0.51 -10.99
N ALA A 106 -2.88 -0.09 -10.38
CA ALA A 106 -2.80 -1.45 -9.84
C ALA A 106 -2.59 -2.51 -10.94
N ILE A 107 -3.19 -2.33 -12.12
CA ILE A 107 -2.94 -3.18 -13.29
C ILE A 107 -1.49 -3.04 -13.75
N LEU A 108 -0.96 -1.82 -13.84
CA LEU A 108 0.44 -1.58 -14.23
C LEU A 108 1.42 -2.21 -13.24
N GLY A 109 1.26 -1.94 -11.93
CA GLY A 109 2.07 -2.53 -10.88
C GLY A 109 1.94 -4.06 -10.83
N GLY A 110 0.73 -4.58 -11.05
CA GLY A 110 0.46 -6.01 -11.17
C GLY A 110 1.20 -6.64 -12.35
N ARG A 111 1.22 -6.01 -13.51
CA ARG A 111 1.97 -6.49 -14.69
C ARG A 111 3.49 -6.51 -14.45
N ILE A 112 4.04 -5.47 -13.83
CA ILE A 112 5.45 -5.42 -13.45
C ILE A 112 5.78 -6.60 -12.53
N THR A 113 4.94 -6.86 -11.54
CA THR A 113 5.18 -7.88 -10.52
C THR A 113 4.67 -9.29 -10.90
N ALA A 114 3.99 -9.44 -12.03
CA ALA A 114 3.41 -10.73 -12.47
C ALA A 114 4.48 -11.82 -12.67
N ARG A 115 5.68 -11.43 -13.12
CA ARG A 115 6.82 -12.34 -13.36
C ARG A 115 7.70 -12.56 -12.14
N ALA A 116 7.33 -11.99 -10.99
CA ALA A 116 8.13 -12.11 -9.78
C ALA A 116 8.07 -13.52 -9.19
N SER A 117 9.22 -14.18 -9.09
CA SER A 117 9.45 -15.38 -8.28
C SER A 117 9.70 -15.00 -6.82
N ALA A 118 9.79 -15.98 -5.92
CA ALA A 118 10.11 -15.73 -4.51
C ALA A 118 11.40 -14.90 -4.35
N ASP A 119 12.44 -15.20 -5.12
CA ASP A 119 13.75 -14.55 -5.02
C ASP A 119 13.81 -13.17 -5.67
N SER A 120 12.91 -12.88 -6.62
CA SER A 120 12.91 -11.62 -7.37
C SER A 120 11.83 -10.62 -6.91
N ARG A 121 10.98 -10.97 -5.91
CA ARG A 121 9.86 -10.13 -5.45
C ARG A 121 10.28 -8.70 -5.12
N ILE A 122 11.38 -8.54 -4.38
CA ILE A 122 11.86 -7.22 -3.94
C ILE A 122 12.34 -6.40 -5.15
N ARG A 123 13.00 -7.03 -6.12
CA ARG A 123 13.47 -6.36 -7.34
C ARG A 123 12.31 -5.82 -8.19
N PHE A 124 11.27 -6.63 -8.41
CA PHE A 124 10.10 -6.18 -9.16
C PHE A 124 9.28 -5.14 -8.40
N ALA A 125 9.19 -5.23 -7.06
CA ALA A 125 8.58 -4.20 -6.25
C ALA A 125 9.35 -2.87 -6.34
N ALA A 126 10.68 -2.91 -6.34
CA ALA A 126 11.52 -1.72 -6.53
C ALA A 126 11.27 -1.05 -7.89
N GLN A 127 11.05 -1.82 -8.97
CA GLN A 127 10.67 -1.29 -10.28
C GLN A 127 9.29 -0.60 -10.25
N ALA A 128 8.32 -1.20 -9.56
CA ALA A 128 7.00 -0.59 -9.40
C ALA A 128 7.08 0.71 -8.57
N PHE A 129 7.94 0.78 -7.56
CA PHE A 129 8.17 2.00 -6.79
C PHE A 129 8.85 3.10 -7.62
N LEU A 130 9.69 2.76 -8.59
CA LEU A 130 10.19 3.76 -9.56
C LEU A 130 9.07 4.33 -10.42
N LEU A 131 8.14 3.50 -10.87
CA LEU A 131 6.98 3.99 -11.64
C LEU A 131 6.08 4.88 -10.77
N GLU A 132 5.89 4.55 -9.49
CA GLU A 132 5.23 5.43 -8.54
C GLU A 132 5.92 6.80 -8.46
N VAL A 133 7.25 6.83 -8.35
CA VAL A 133 8.04 8.07 -8.33
C VAL A 133 7.80 8.89 -9.60
N VAL A 134 7.73 8.28 -10.77
CA VAL A 134 7.42 8.98 -12.03
C VAL A 134 6.05 9.64 -11.95
N PHE A 135 5.01 8.93 -11.49
CA PHE A 135 3.66 9.49 -11.38
C PHE A 135 3.57 10.59 -10.32
N LEU A 136 4.23 10.43 -9.16
CA LEU A 136 4.26 11.48 -8.13
C LEU A 136 5.04 12.71 -8.61
N SER A 137 6.12 12.52 -9.37
CA SER A 137 6.86 13.65 -9.99
C SER A 137 5.99 14.40 -10.98
N ALA A 138 5.23 13.68 -11.81
CA ALA A 138 4.28 14.28 -12.75
C ALA A 138 3.17 15.05 -11.99
N ALA A 139 2.61 14.48 -10.92
CA ALA A 139 1.65 15.17 -10.07
C ALA A 139 2.24 16.43 -9.44
N SER A 140 3.47 16.36 -8.92
CA SER A 140 4.17 17.50 -8.33
C SER A 140 4.39 18.62 -9.36
N PHE A 141 4.83 18.27 -10.57
CA PHE A 141 5.01 19.24 -11.65
C PHE A 141 3.67 19.87 -12.07
N CYS A 142 2.63 19.05 -12.29
CA CYS A 142 1.31 19.54 -12.69
C CYS A 142 0.61 20.37 -11.59
N SER A 143 1.08 20.30 -10.35
CA SER A 143 0.54 21.08 -9.23
C SER A 143 1.10 22.49 -9.14
N ILE A 144 2.10 22.83 -9.95
CA ILE A 144 2.68 24.19 -9.98
C ILE A 144 1.60 25.16 -10.47
N GLY A 145 1.38 26.22 -9.68
CA GLY A 145 0.33 27.19 -9.96
C GLY A 145 -1.10 26.72 -9.68
N TYR A 146 -1.27 25.54 -9.07
CA TYR A 146 -2.59 25.07 -8.67
C TYR A 146 -3.21 25.96 -7.59
N ARG A 147 -4.49 26.28 -7.80
CA ARG A 147 -5.30 27.09 -6.88
C ARG A 147 -6.56 26.32 -6.51
N SER A 148 -6.77 26.10 -5.23
CA SER A 148 -7.93 25.37 -4.72
C SER A 148 -9.26 26.11 -4.88
N ASP A 149 -9.23 27.43 -5.06
CA ASP A 149 -10.41 28.24 -5.36
C ASP A 149 -10.99 27.98 -6.77
N LEU A 150 -10.19 27.40 -7.69
CA LEU A 150 -10.59 27.02 -9.04
C LEU A 150 -11.01 25.56 -9.17
N LEU A 151 -11.27 24.88 -8.06
CA LEU A 151 -11.54 23.44 -8.00
C LEU A 151 -12.63 22.97 -8.96
N GLU A 152 -13.68 23.76 -9.16
CA GLU A 152 -14.84 23.41 -10.00
C GLU A 152 -14.70 23.84 -11.45
N HIS A 153 -13.79 24.78 -11.74
CA HIS A 153 -13.63 25.40 -13.05
C HIS A 153 -12.37 24.96 -13.80
N SER A 154 -11.59 24.03 -13.24
CA SER A 154 -10.32 23.56 -13.80
C SER A 154 -10.28 22.03 -13.92
N LEU A 155 -9.63 21.53 -14.97
CA LEU A 155 -9.31 20.11 -15.12
C LEU A 155 -8.09 19.69 -14.28
N GLN A 156 -7.34 20.65 -13.75
CA GLN A 156 -6.11 20.39 -13.00
C GLN A 156 -6.32 19.47 -11.79
N PRO A 157 -7.38 19.59 -10.97
CA PRO A 157 -7.65 18.63 -9.88
C PRO A 157 -7.79 17.19 -10.36
N LEU A 158 -8.49 16.98 -11.51
CA LEU A 158 -8.65 15.65 -12.08
C LEU A 158 -7.32 15.04 -12.53
N VAL A 159 -6.45 15.86 -13.12
CA VAL A 159 -5.09 15.45 -13.53
C VAL A 159 -4.26 15.06 -12.31
N LEU A 160 -4.30 15.84 -11.23
CA LEU A 160 -3.60 15.53 -9.99
C LEU A 160 -4.13 14.26 -9.32
N ILE A 161 -5.45 14.08 -9.27
CA ILE A 161 -6.11 12.88 -8.78
C ILE A 161 -5.69 11.66 -9.62
N ALA A 162 -5.64 11.81 -10.96
CA ALA A 162 -5.25 10.72 -11.85
C ALA A 162 -3.80 10.28 -11.60
N PHE A 163 -2.84 11.21 -11.56
CA PHE A 163 -1.44 10.85 -11.32
C PHE A 163 -1.20 10.28 -9.92
N THR A 164 -1.80 10.85 -8.88
CA THR A 164 -1.68 10.33 -7.53
C THR A 164 -2.37 8.98 -7.37
N GLY A 165 -3.54 8.78 -8.00
CA GLY A 165 -4.24 7.50 -8.04
C GLY A 165 -3.43 6.40 -8.77
N LEU A 166 -2.84 6.71 -9.94
CA LEU A 166 -1.93 5.81 -10.66
C LEU A 166 -0.72 5.41 -9.79
N ALA A 167 -0.10 6.39 -9.12
CA ALA A 167 1.02 6.14 -8.21
C ALA A 167 0.64 5.19 -7.09
N MET A 168 -0.46 5.48 -6.38
CA MET A 168 -0.91 4.69 -5.24
C MET A 168 -1.37 3.29 -5.66
N GLY A 169 -2.05 3.14 -6.79
CA GLY A 169 -2.45 1.85 -7.34
C GLY A 169 -1.24 0.98 -7.69
N THR A 170 -0.25 1.55 -8.37
CA THR A 170 1.00 0.85 -8.74
C THR A 170 1.72 0.32 -7.50
N ARG A 171 1.91 1.16 -6.49
CA ARG A 171 2.52 0.77 -5.21
C ARG A 171 1.73 -0.32 -4.51
N ASN A 172 0.41 -0.18 -4.41
CA ASN A 172 -0.43 -1.16 -3.72
C ASN A 172 -0.33 -2.56 -4.32
N ALA A 173 -0.29 -2.67 -5.65
CA ALA A 173 -0.09 -3.94 -6.35
C ALA A 173 1.26 -4.57 -6.01
N ALA A 174 2.34 -3.77 -5.97
CA ALA A 174 3.68 -4.22 -5.62
C ALA A 174 3.78 -4.68 -4.16
N VAL A 175 3.24 -3.89 -3.22
CA VAL A 175 3.23 -4.21 -1.79
C VAL A 175 2.43 -5.49 -1.52
N ARG A 176 1.28 -5.67 -2.20
CA ARG A 176 0.51 -6.91 -2.12
C ARG A 176 1.34 -8.13 -2.55
N LYS A 177 2.19 -7.99 -3.59
CA LYS A 177 3.06 -9.07 -4.08
C LYS A 177 4.25 -9.34 -3.14
N LEU A 178 4.77 -8.32 -2.46
CA LEU A 178 5.79 -8.48 -1.42
C LEU A 178 5.30 -9.32 -0.26
N ALA A 179 3.99 -9.26 0.03
CA ALA A 179 3.32 -10.02 1.09
C ALA A 179 4.01 -9.93 2.46
N ILE A 180 4.59 -8.75 2.79
CA ILE A 180 5.18 -8.53 4.12
C ILE A 180 4.05 -8.31 5.12
N PRO A 181 3.92 -9.16 6.14
CA PRO A 181 2.81 -9.08 7.10
C PRO A 181 2.75 -7.72 7.80
N ASP A 182 1.52 -7.22 7.98
CA ASP A 182 1.18 -5.98 8.70
C ASP A 182 1.72 -4.67 8.06
N LEU A 183 2.24 -4.72 6.82
CA LEU A 183 2.78 -3.57 6.10
C LEU A 183 2.16 -3.45 4.69
N THR A 184 0.83 -3.37 4.64
CA THR A 184 0.08 -3.22 3.39
C THR A 184 -0.03 -1.77 2.90
N THR A 185 0.60 -0.82 3.58
CA THR A 185 0.67 0.63 3.32
C THR A 185 -0.67 1.38 3.29
N THR A 186 -1.79 0.70 3.06
CA THR A 186 -3.12 1.33 2.90
C THR A 186 -4.24 0.68 3.72
N VAL A 187 -4.12 -0.59 4.13
CA VAL A 187 -5.20 -1.29 4.85
C VAL A 187 -4.95 -1.25 6.35
N LEU A 188 -5.24 -0.12 6.98
CA LEU A 188 -5.07 0.06 8.43
C LEU A 188 -6.11 -0.68 9.26
N THR A 189 -7.32 -0.92 8.75
CA THR A 189 -8.39 -1.56 9.52
C THR A 189 -7.95 -2.93 10.06
N LEU A 190 -7.36 -3.80 9.21
CA LEU A 190 -6.85 -5.09 9.64
C LEU A 190 -5.67 -4.96 10.61
N THR A 191 -4.82 -3.95 10.44
CA THR A 191 -3.70 -3.68 11.33
C THR A 191 -4.19 -3.26 12.71
N VAL A 192 -5.16 -2.34 12.80
CA VAL A 192 -5.77 -1.90 14.07
C VAL A 192 -6.53 -3.06 14.73
N THR A 193 -7.31 -3.82 13.96
CA THR A 193 -7.98 -5.02 14.46
C THR A 193 -6.97 -6.01 15.02
N GLY A 194 -5.86 -6.26 14.32
CA GLY A 194 -4.81 -7.16 14.78
C GLY A 194 -4.06 -6.66 16.02
N ILE A 195 -3.90 -5.33 16.20
CA ILE A 195 -3.36 -4.77 17.46
C ILE A 195 -4.26 -5.14 18.64
N ALA A 196 -5.58 -5.05 18.47
CA ALA A 196 -6.53 -5.35 19.53
C ALA A 196 -6.75 -6.86 19.73
N ALA A 197 -7.08 -7.58 18.65
CA ALA A 197 -7.48 -8.98 18.69
C ALA A 197 -6.34 -9.94 19.06
N ASP A 198 -5.09 -9.60 18.72
CA ASP A 198 -3.91 -10.41 19.09
C ASP A 198 -3.22 -9.90 20.36
N SER A 199 -3.82 -8.92 21.06
CA SER A 199 -3.25 -8.35 22.28
C SER A 199 -3.36 -9.30 23.47
N SER A 200 -2.57 -9.05 24.52
CA SER A 200 -2.68 -9.74 25.79
C SER A 200 -4.07 -9.56 26.46
N LEU A 201 -4.78 -8.49 26.12
CA LEU A 201 -6.17 -8.28 26.58
C LEU A 201 -7.15 -9.30 25.97
N ALA A 202 -6.82 -9.84 24.80
CA ALA A 202 -7.59 -10.86 24.09
C ALA A 202 -6.90 -12.26 24.16
N ASN A 203 -6.07 -12.49 25.20
CA ASN A 203 -5.29 -13.71 25.39
C ASN A 203 -4.28 -14.01 24.24
N GLY A 204 -3.87 -12.98 23.49
CA GLY A 204 -2.88 -13.07 22.44
C GLY A 204 -1.46 -12.76 22.91
N ASN A 205 -0.48 -12.90 22.01
CA ASN A 205 0.95 -12.73 22.29
C ASN A 205 1.54 -11.44 21.69
N ASN A 206 0.72 -10.49 21.26
CA ASN A 206 1.12 -9.23 20.63
C ASN A 206 2.12 -9.41 19.45
N PRO A 207 1.90 -10.31 18.49
CA PRO A 207 2.85 -10.58 17.44
C PRO A 207 3.08 -9.32 16.61
N ARG A 208 4.35 -8.98 16.39
CA ARG A 208 4.76 -7.82 15.54
C ARG A 208 4.13 -6.47 15.94
N LEU A 209 3.80 -6.27 17.23
CA LEU A 209 3.13 -5.05 17.72
C LEU A 209 3.85 -3.77 17.28
N ALA A 210 5.17 -3.71 17.43
CA ALA A 210 5.96 -2.53 17.03
C ALA A 210 5.79 -2.17 15.54
N ARG A 211 5.69 -3.17 14.67
CA ARG A 211 5.47 -2.97 13.23
C ARG A 211 4.06 -2.44 12.94
N ARG A 212 3.05 -3.00 13.60
CA ARG A 212 1.65 -2.59 13.48
C ARG A 212 1.43 -1.15 13.97
N VAL A 213 1.90 -0.85 15.17
CA VAL A 213 1.85 0.51 15.73
C VAL A 213 2.65 1.48 14.87
N GLY A 214 3.86 1.10 14.42
CA GLY A 214 4.67 1.90 13.51
C GLY A 214 3.94 2.24 12.21
N SER A 215 3.18 1.31 11.63
CA SER A 215 2.38 1.54 10.42
C SER A 215 1.24 2.54 10.66
N VAL A 216 0.52 2.42 11.79
CA VAL A 216 -0.54 3.37 12.18
C VAL A 216 0.03 4.77 12.41
N LEU A 217 1.15 4.87 13.12
CA LEU A 217 1.81 6.15 13.37
C LEU A 217 2.38 6.76 12.10
N ALA A 218 2.94 5.95 11.20
CA ALA A 218 3.50 6.43 9.93
C ALA A 218 2.43 7.12 9.06
N ILE A 219 1.24 6.51 8.89
CA ILE A 219 0.18 7.14 8.11
C ILE A 219 -0.40 8.37 8.82
N PHE A 220 -0.55 8.31 10.15
CA PHE A 220 -1.02 9.44 10.95
C PHE A 220 -0.10 10.66 10.82
N PHE A 221 1.18 10.49 11.08
CA PHE A 221 2.14 11.58 10.98
C PHE A 221 2.35 12.05 9.53
N GLY A 222 2.29 11.14 8.56
CA GLY A 222 2.30 11.48 7.14
C GLY A 222 1.15 12.41 6.76
N ALA A 223 -0.07 12.06 7.19
CA ALA A 223 -1.26 12.87 6.94
C ALA A 223 -1.24 14.20 7.72
N ALA A 224 -0.87 14.18 9.00
CA ALA A 224 -0.79 15.39 9.82
C ALA A 224 0.26 16.37 9.28
N PHE A 225 1.43 15.87 8.92
CA PHE A 225 2.49 16.70 8.33
C PHE A 225 2.09 17.23 6.95
N GLY A 226 1.49 16.37 6.12
CA GLY A 226 0.90 16.75 4.84
C GLY A 226 -0.09 17.90 4.99
N ALA A 227 -1.02 17.80 5.94
CA ALA A 227 -2.01 18.83 6.23
C ALA A 227 -1.38 20.18 6.65
N VAL A 228 -0.23 20.14 7.33
CA VAL A 228 0.53 21.37 7.66
C VAL A 228 1.19 21.96 6.41
N VAL A 229 1.88 21.13 5.62
CA VAL A 229 2.61 21.59 4.42
C VAL A 229 1.66 22.15 3.36
N ILE A 230 0.48 21.58 3.19
CA ILE A 230 -0.56 22.05 2.25
C ILE A 230 -0.95 23.52 2.51
N ARG A 231 -0.92 23.98 3.76
CA ARG A 231 -1.22 25.39 4.10
C ARG A 231 -0.28 26.37 3.41
N TYR A 232 0.93 25.93 3.07
CA TYR A 232 1.94 26.73 2.38
C TYR A 232 1.93 26.47 0.88
N SER A 233 1.91 25.20 0.48
CA SER A 233 1.95 24.82 -0.94
C SER A 233 1.58 23.35 -1.15
N ILE A 234 0.64 23.10 -2.04
CA ILE A 234 0.29 21.74 -2.49
C ILE A 234 1.43 21.12 -3.28
N SER A 235 2.12 21.92 -4.11
CA SER A 235 3.29 21.48 -4.87
C SER A 235 4.43 21.04 -3.94
N ALA A 236 4.64 21.75 -2.83
CA ALA A 236 5.64 21.38 -1.83
C ALA A 236 5.28 20.04 -1.14
N ALA A 237 4.00 19.82 -0.84
CA ALA A 237 3.54 18.56 -0.25
C ALA A 237 3.76 17.37 -1.21
N LEU A 238 3.41 17.51 -2.49
CA LEU A 238 3.61 16.48 -3.51
C LEU A 238 5.12 16.27 -3.81
N ALA A 239 5.93 17.34 -3.83
CA ALA A 239 7.38 17.23 -3.99
C ALA A 239 8.01 16.48 -2.81
N LEU A 240 7.54 16.72 -1.58
CA LEU A 240 7.99 16.00 -0.40
C LEU A 240 7.61 14.51 -0.48
N ALA A 241 6.36 14.19 -0.87
CA ALA A 241 5.93 12.81 -1.11
C ALA A 241 6.84 12.11 -2.12
N THR A 242 7.15 12.80 -3.22
CA THR A 242 8.06 12.32 -4.26
C THR A 242 9.47 12.10 -3.70
N ALA A 243 10.03 13.04 -2.95
CA ALA A 243 11.36 12.93 -2.36
C ALA A 243 11.48 11.74 -1.40
N ILE A 244 10.48 11.51 -0.55
CA ILE A 244 10.45 10.35 0.35
C ILE A 244 10.36 9.04 -0.47
N SER A 245 9.52 8.99 -1.50
CA SER A 245 9.40 7.82 -2.38
C SER A 245 10.70 7.53 -3.14
N VAL A 246 11.42 8.56 -3.60
CA VAL A 246 12.76 8.43 -4.20
C VAL A 246 13.75 7.85 -3.20
N ALA A 247 13.80 8.40 -1.98
CA ALA A 247 14.71 7.92 -0.93
C ALA A 247 14.44 6.45 -0.57
N CYS A 248 13.17 6.08 -0.40
CA CYS A 248 12.74 4.70 -0.14
C CYS A 248 13.12 3.75 -1.28
N SER A 249 12.85 4.14 -2.52
CA SER A 249 13.20 3.36 -3.70
C SER A 249 14.71 3.19 -3.84
N ALA A 250 15.48 4.28 -3.65
CA ALA A 250 16.94 4.25 -3.71
C ALA A 250 17.54 3.35 -2.61
N ALA A 251 17.01 3.39 -1.39
CA ALA A 251 17.44 2.51 -0.29
C ALA A 251 17.23 1.04 -0.67
N LEU A 252 16.07 0.71 -1.25
CA LEU A 252 15.78 -0.66 -1.69
C LEU A 252 16.70 -1.11 -2.83
N PHE A 253 16.95 -0.26 -3.84
CA PHE A 253 17.87 -0.57 -4.93
C PHE A 253 19.32 -0.75 -4.47
N ARG A 254 19.79 0.10 -3.53
CA ARG A 254 21.13 -0.06 -2.96
C ARG A 254 21.30 -1.39 -2.25
N SER A 255 20.30 -1.82 -1.49
CA SER A 255 20.33 -3.10 -0.78
C SER A 255 20.39 -4.30 -1.73
N LEU A 256 19.76 -4.20 -2.91
CA LEU A 256 19.82 -5.23 -3.95
C LEU A 256 21.22 -5.33 -4.56
N ARG A 257 21.89 -4.20 -4.85
CA ARG A 257 23.25 -4.18 -5.43
C ARG A 257 24.33 -4.67 -4.49
N THR A 258 24.16 -4.52 -3.19
CA THR A 258 25.18 -4.96 -2.20
C THR A 258 25.23 -6.48 -2.10
N SER A 259 24.13 -7.17 -2.35
CA SER A 259 24.06 -8.63 -2.31
C SER A 259 24.62 -9.30 -3.57
N ASP A 260 24.57 -8.62 -4.73
CA ASP A 260 25.14 -9.17 -5.98
C ASP A 260 26.68 -9.16 -5.99
N LYS A 261 27.32 -8.62 -4.94
CA LYS A 261 28.78 -8.51 -4.80
C LYS A 261 29.40 -9.45 -3.76
N LEU A 262 28.57 -10.20 -3.03
CA LEU A 262 28.95 -11.22 -2.04
C LEU A 262 28.69 -12.62 -2.56
#